data_861dbd3a4f75e3db8f2e5783848672cb
#
_entry.id   861dbd3a4f75e3db8f2e5783848672cb
#
_cell.length_a   1.000
_cell.length_b   1.000
_cell.length_c   1.000
_cell.angle_alpha   90.00
_cell.angle_beta   90.00
_cell.angle_gamma   90.00
#
_symmetry.space_group_name_H-M   'P 1'
#
loop_
_entity.id
_entity.type
_entity.pdbx_description
1 polymer ?
#
loop_
_entity_poly.entity_id
_entity_poly.type
_entity_poly.pdbx_seq_one_letter_code
_entity_poly.pdbx_strand_id
1 'polypeptide(L)'
;ERAGFRMVPNSPVRKGSFVGKDAVLMPCYVNIGSYIGAKTMMDTFSRAGSCCQIGENCHISAGSGVGGVLEPAQALPTIIEDNVFLGAMSEVVEGVIVGEGSVLSMGMLITQSTKIVNRSTGEITYGKIPPYSVVVPGSLPDKKNPSAPSLSCAVIIKQVDAVSYTHLTLPTSVTV
;
A
#
# COMPACT_ATOMS: atom_id res chain seq x y z
N GLU A 1 17.03 16.85 -20.71
CA GLU A 1 16.80 17.12 -19.27
C GLU A 1 16.58 15.79 -18.56
N ARG A 2 17.25 15.58 -17.43
CA ARG A 2 17.06 14.37 -16.62
C ARG A 2 15.75 14.52 -15.86
N ALA A 3 14.91 13.48 -15.87
CA ALA A 3 13.59 13.48 -15.26
C ALA A 3 13.58 13.63 -13.71
N GLY A 4 14.76 13.69 -13.07
CA GLY A 4 14.90 13.86 -11.63
C GLY A 4 14.63 12.60 -10.80
N PHE A 5 14.32 11.47 -11.42
CA PHE A 5 14.14 10.17 -10.79
C PHE A 5 14.94 9.08 -11.50
N ARG A 6 15.14 7.95 -10.86
CA ARG A 6 15.82 6.79 -11.43
C ARG A 6 14.81 5.79 -11.98
N MET A 7 15.03 5.31 -13.19
CA MET A 7 14.17 4.31 -13.82
C MET A 7 15.03 3.21 -14.47
N VAL A 8 14.69 1.97 -14.17
CA VAL A 8 15.26 0.80 -14.83
C VAL A 8 14.53 0.56 -16.15
N PRO A 9 15.19 0.08 -17.22
CA PRO A 9 14.52 -0.28 -18.47
C PRO A 9 13.29 -1.18 -18.25
N ASN A 10 12.32 -1.10 -19.13
CA ASN A 10 11.05 -1.82 -19.06
C ASN A 10 10.13 -1.40 -17.90
N SER A 11 10.19 -0.14 -17.52
CA SER A 11 9.25 0.49 -16.56
C SER A 11 8.31 1.44 -17.33
N PRO A 12 7.21 0.96 -17.93
CA PRO A 12 6.29 1.83 -18.65
C PRO A 12 5.64 2.87 -17.72
N VAL A 13 5.84 4.13 -18.03
CA VAL A 13 5.20 5.27 -17.38
C VAL A 13 4.30 5.96 -18.40
N ARG A 14 2.97 5.86 -18.20
CA ARG A 14 2.01 6.42 -19.15
C ARG A 14 1.98 7.95 -19.06
N LYS A 15 1.79 8.58 -20.23
CA LYS A 15 1.58 10.03 -20.33
C LYS A 15 0.41 10.45 -19.44
N GLY A 16 0.58 11.56 -18.69
CA GLY A 16 -0.41 12.06 -17.74
C GLY A 16 -0.25 11.54 -16.31
N SER A 17 0.76 10.71 -16.04
CA SER A 17 1.20 10.39 -14.68
C SER A 17 2.29 11.35 -14.20
N PHE A 18 2.49 11.41 -12.90
CA PHE A 18 3.54 12.19 -12.25
C PHE A 18 4.47 11.27 -11.46
N VAL A 19 5.78 11.52 -11.55
CA VAL A 19 6.80 10.83 -10.75
C VAL A 19 7.70 11.88 -10.11
N GLY A 20 7.75 11.86 -8.78
CA GLY A 20 8.47 12.81 -7.96
C GLY A 20 9.98 12.65 -8.02
N LYS A 21 10.67 13.68 -7.53
CA LYS A 21 12.14 13.73 -7.47
C LYS A 21 12.69 12.57 -6.62
N ASP A 22 13.81 12.01 -7.05
CA ASP A 22 14.53 10.93 -6.37
C ASP A 22 13.72 9.63 -6.19
N ALA A 23 12.56 9.51 -6.83
CA ALA A 23 11.84 8.25 -6.90
C ALA A 23 12.65 7.18 -7.64
N VAL A 24 12.38 5.93 -7.35
CA VAL A 24 13.01 4.78 -7.99
C VAL A 24 11.95 3.88 -8.60
N LEU A 25 12.01 3.72 -9.92
CA LEU A 25 11.15 2.80 -10.65
C LEU A 25 11.99 1.59 -11.08
N MET A 26 11.83 0.47 -10.41
CA MET A 26 12.27 -0.84 -10.89
C MET A 26 11.31 -1.28 -12.02
N PRO A 27 11.56 -2.37 -12.75
CA PRO A 27 10.61 -2.79 -13.79
C PRO A 27 9.18 -2.87 -13.23
N CYS A 28 8.41 -1.80 -13.40
CA CYS A 28 7.07 -1.61 -12.83
C CYS A 28 6.15 -0.97 -13.87
N TYR A 29 4.88 -0.83 -13.56
CA TYR A 29 3.92 -0.16 -14.43
C TYR A 29 3.27 1.03 -13.72
N VAL A 30 3.36 2.22 -14.31
CA VAL A 30 2.73 3.46 -13.82
C VAL A 30 1.65 3.89 -14.80
N ASN A 31 0.39 3.79 -14.39
CA ASN A 31 -0.76 4.05 -15.24
C ASN A 31 -1.09 5.56 -15.33
N ILE A 32 -1.93 5.92 -16.29
CA ILE A 32 -2.38 7.30 -16.52
C ILE A 32 -2.99 7.93 -15.27
N GLY A 33 -2.67 9.20 -15.03
CA GLY A 33 -3.21 9.98 -13.92
C GLY A 33 -2.69 9.60 -12.53
N SER A 34 -1.84 8.56 -12.41
CA SER A 34 -1.25 8.21 -11.13
C SER A 34 -0.19 9.21 -10.69
N TYR A 35 -0.10 9.40 -9.38
CA TYR A 35 0.90 10.24 -8.71
C TYR A 35 1.82 9.37 -7.88
N ILE A 36 3.12 9.49 -8.09
CA ILE A 36 4.18 8.85 -7.30
C ILE A 36 4.98 9.95 -6.62
N GLY A 37 4.96 10.00 -5.30
CA GLY A 37 5.65 11.00 -4.50
C GLY A 37 7.17 10.87 -4.57
N ALA A 38 7.86 11.92 -4.12
CA ALA A 38 9.32 11.97 -4.08
C ALA A 38 9.91 10.84 -3.22
N LYS A 39 11.08 10.34 -3.61
CA LYS A 39 11.82 9.27 -2.89
C LYS A 39 11.07 7.94 -2.76
N THR A 40 9.91 7.79 -3.38
CA THR A 40 9.15 6.54 -3.36
C THR A 40 9.77 5.51 -4.29
N MET A 41 9.85 4.28 -3.82
CA MET A 41 10.28 3.13 -4.61
C MET A 41 9.06 2.33 -5.10
N MET A 42 8.96 2.21 -6.42
CA MET A 42 8.13 1.22 -7.09
C MET A 42 9.02 0.03 -7.42
N ASP A 43 8.93 -1.02 -6.62
CA ASP A 43 9.81 -2.20 -6.75
C ASP A 43 9.36 -3.12 -7.90
N THR A 44 10.10 -4.19 -8.13
CA THR A 44 9.99 -5.08 -9.29
C THR A 44 8.56 -5.61 -9.47
N PHE A 45 8.01 -5.38 -10.66
CA PHE A 45 6.65 -5.77 -11.07
C PHE A 45 5.52 -5.17 -10.22
N SER A 46 5.80 -4.13 -9.46
CA SER A 46 4.74 -3.37 -8.79
C SER A 46 3.91 -2.56 -9.81
N ARG A 47 2.70 -2.18 -9.41
CA ARG A 47 1.75 -1.46 -10.27
C ARG A 47 1.15 -0.26 -9.55
N ALA A 48 1.18 0.89 -10.21
CA ALA A 48 0.37 2.04 -9.88
C ALA A 48 -0.80 2.10 -10.87
N GLY A 49 -2.01 1.83 -10.40
CA GLY A 49 -3.25 1.87 -11.18
C GLY A 49 -3.64 3.30 -11.57
N SER A 50 -4.59 3.42 -12.51
CA SER A 50 -5.02 4.73 -13.01
C SER A 50 -5.50 5.66 -11.88
N CYS A 51 -4.97 6.87 -11.86
CA CYS A 51 -5.30 7.94 -10.92
C CYS A 51 -5.01 7.62 -9.43
N CYS A 52 -4.35 6.52 -9.09
CA CYS A 52 -3.95 6.26 -7.71
C CYS A 52 -2.95 7.32 -7.23
N GLN A 53 -2.96 7.58 -5.92
CA GLN A 53 -2.10 8.58 -5.30
C GLN A 53 -1.17 7.90 -4.29
N ILE A 54 0.12 7.90 -4.56
CA ILE A 54 1.15 7.32 -3.69
C ILE A 54 2.03 8.45 -3.18
N GLY A 55 2.09 8.61 -1.89
CA GLY A 55 2.83 9.67 -1.20
C GLY A 55 4.34 9.58 -1.33
N GLU A 56 5.03 10.37 -0.55
CA GLU A 56 6.49 10.44 -0.53
C GLU A 56 7.11 9.34 0.34
N ASN A 57 8.35 8.98 0.01
CA ASN A 57 9.15 8.04 0.82
C ASN A 57 8.45 6.70 1.10
N CYS A 58 7.59 6.26 0.19
CA CYS A 58 6.91 4.97 0.26
C CYS A 58 7.78 3.86 -0.35
N HIS A 59 7.50 2.63 0.06
CA HIS A 59 8.04 1.44 -0.60
C HIS A 59 6.86 0.55 -1.04
N ILE A 60 6.62 0.50 -2.33
CA ILE A 60 5.66 -0.42 -2.94
C ILE A 60 6.44 -1.65 -3.39
N SER A 61 6.40 -2.68 -2.56
CA SER A 61 7.28 -3.85 -2.71
C SER A 61 6.97 -4.69 -3.95
N ALA A 62 7.84 -5.63 -4.25
CA ALA A 62 7.77 -6.44 -5.46
C ALA A 62 6.41 -7.12 -5.65
N GLY A 63 5.86 -7.03 -6.85
CA GLY A 63 4.59 -7.65 -7.22
C GLY A 63 3.36 -7.01 -6.60
N SER A 64 3.50 -5.93 -5.83
CA SER A 64 2.36 -5.25 -5.19
C SER A 64 1.63 -4.33 -6.15
N GLY A 65 0.35 -4.09 -5.89
CA GLY A 65 -0.49 -3.21 -6.69
C GLY A 65 -1.28 -2.20 -5.86
N VAL A 66 -1.37 -1.00 -6.41
CA VAL A 66 -2.30 0.04 -5.97
C VAL A 66 -3.35 0.21 -7.04
N GLY A 67 -4.62 -0.05 -6.71
CA GLY A 67 -5.71 -0.12 -7.67
C GLY A 67 -6.04 1.21 -8.34
N GLY A 68 -6.52 1.13 -9.57
CA GLY A 68 -6.97 2.28 -10.33
C GLY A 68 -8.46 2.54 -10.23
N VAL A 69 -8.92 3.57 -10.96
CA VAL A 69 -10.32 4.03 -10.96
C VAL A 69 -11.08 3.69 -12.24
N LEU A 70 -10.44 3.09 -13.24
CA LEU A 70 -11.06 2.96 -14.57
C LEU A 70 -11.80 1.64 -14.78
N GLU A 71 -11.31 0.53 -14.24
CA GLU A 71 -11.92 -0.79 -14.52
C GLU A 71 -11.87 -1.69 -13.27
N PRO A 72 -12.99 -1.81 -12.54
CA PRO A 72 -14.26 -1.10 -12.74
C PRO A 72 -14.15 0.38 -12.37
N ALA A 73 -15.07 1.20 -12.90
CA ALA A 73 -15.07 2.63 -12.60
C ALA A 73 -15.29 2.88 -11.10
N GLN A 74 -14.40 3.65 -10.50
CA GLN A 74 -14.42 4.02 -9.09
C GLN A 74 -14.57 5.52 -8.93
N ALA A 75 -15.31 5.97 -7.93
CA ALA A 75 -15.50 7.39 -7.65
C ALA A 75 -14.29 8.02 -6.94
N LEU A 76 -13.57 7.23 -6.16
CA LEU A 76 -12.45 7.70 -5.34
C LEU A 76 -11.16 6.96 -5.71
N PRO A 77 -10.02 7.67 -5.81
CA PRO A 77 -8.72 7.04 -6.00
C PRO A 77 -8.29 6.27 -4.76
N THR A 78 -7.54 5.20 -4.97
CA THR A 78 -6.79 4.55 -3.90
C THR A 78 -5.63 5.47 -3.51
N ILE A 79 -5.45 5.68 -2.20
CA ILE A 79 -4.45 6.59 -1.64
C ILE A 79 -3.53 5.83 -0.70
N ILE A 80 -2.25 5.92 -0.95
CA ILE A 80 -1.17 5.51 -0.05
C ILE A 80 -0.53 6.80 0.44
N GLU A 81 -0.69 7.13 1.72
CA GLU A 81 -0.10 8.33 2.30
C GLU A 81 1.43 8.20 2.44
N ASP A 82 2.11 9.21 2.95
CA ASP A 82 3.57 9.24 3.03
C ASP A 82 4.15 8.15 3.96
N ASN A 83 5.40 7.77 3.72
CA ASN A 83 6.18 6.85 4.57
C ASN A 83 5.57 5.45 4.73
N VAL A 84 4.69 5.03 3.83
CA VAL A 84 4.05 3.70 3.89
C VAL A 84 4.96 2.64 3.28
N PHE A 85 5.03 1.50 3.97
CA PHE A 85 5.60 0.26 3.44
C PHE A 85 4.48 -0.71 3.07
N LEU A 86 4.34 -1.00 1.79
CA LEU A 86 3.41 -2.02 1.28
C LEU A 86 4.20 -3.30 0.96
N GLY A 87 3.97 -4.34 1.74
CA GLY A 87 4.65 -5.62 1.64
C GLY A 87 4.43 -6.32 0.30
N ALA A 88 5.37 -7.15 -0.12
CA ALA A 88 5.36 -7.82 -1.41
C ALA A 88 4.05 -8.59 -1.68
N MET A 89 3.62 -8.63 -2.93
CA MET A 89 2.42 -9.35 -3.38
C MET A 89 1.12 -8.87 -2.72
N SER A 90 1.08 -7.61 -2.29
CA SER A 90 -0.12 -7.00 -1.70
C SER A 90 -0.90 -6.18 -2.71
N GLU A 91 -2.21 -6.10 -2.53
CA GLU A 91 -3.12 -5.28 -3.34
C GLU A 91 -3.95 -4.37 -2.44
N VAL A 92 -3.95 -3.08 -2.74
CA VAL A 92 -4.83 -2.09 -2.10
C VAL A 92 -5.65 -1.43 -3.20
N VAL A 93 -6.95 -1.59 -3.16
CA VAL A 93 -7.84 -1.22 -4.29
C VAL A 93 -9.12 -0.51 -3.82
N GLU A 94 -9.96 -0.12 -4.77
CA GLU A 94 -11.32 0.40 -4.52
C GLU A 94 -11.37 1.67 -3.67
N GLY A 95 -10.40 2.58 -3.83
CA GLY A 95 -10.40 3.84 -3.11
C GLY A 95 -10.07 3.72 -1.62
N VAL A 96 -9.48 2.61 -1.18
CA VAL A 96 -8.96 2.46 0.18
C VAL A 96 -7.85 3.47 0.43
N ILE A 97 -7.82 4.01 1.65
CA ILE A 97 -6.77 4.93 2.11
C ILE A 97 -5.88 4.19 3.10
N VAL A 98 -4.58 4.18 2.85
CA VAL A 98 -3.57 3.69 3.80
C VAL A 98 -2.89 4.89 4.43
N GLY A 99 -3.08 5.07 5.72
CA GLY A 99 -2.57 6.21 6.48
C GLY A 99 -1.05 6.22 6.60
N GLU A 100 -0.51 7.41 6.75
CA GLU A 100 0.91 7.71 6.85
C GLU A 100 1.67 6.76 7.78
N GLY A 101 2.87 6.37 7.40
CA GLY A 101 3.76 5.56 8.21
C GLY A 101 3.28 4.13 8.49
N SER A 102 2.21 3.68 7.83
CA SER A 102 1.72 2.32 8.02
C SER A 102 2.60 1.28 7.34
N VAL A 103 2.69 0.12 7.96
CA VAL A 103 3.41 -1.05 7.46
C VAL A 103 2.42 -2.17 7.23
N LEU A 104 2.19 -2.52 5.98
CA LEU A 104 1.38 -3.67 5.59
C LEU A 104 2.32 -4.84 5.28
N SER A 105 2.11 -5.97 5.94
CA SER A 105 2.91 -7.16 5.67
C SER A 105 2.63 -7.70 4.27
N MET A 106 3.45 -8.62 3.81
CA MET A 106 3.27 -9.26 2.50
C MET A 106 1.93 -10.00 2.36
N GLY A 107 1.40 -10.06 1.14
CA GLY A 107 0.19 -10.81 0.83
C GLY A 107 -1.11 -10.18 1.33
N MET A 108 -1.13 -8.88 1.58
CA MET A 108 -2.34 -8.17 1.98
C MET A 108 -3.26 -7.92 0.77
N LEU A 109 -4.54 -8.25 0.91
CA LEU A 109 -5.58 -7.94 -0.09
C LEU A 109 -6.64 -7.06 0.57
N ILE A 110 -6.67 -5.77 0.24
CA ILE A 110 -7.54 -4.79 0.89
C ILE A 110 -8.42 -4.09 -0.14
N THR A 111 -9.72 -4.26 0.04
CA THR A 111 -10.79 -3.61 -0.72
C THR A 111 -11.66 -2.78 0.23
N GLN A 112 -12.63 -2.02 -0.31
CA GLN A 112 -13.61 -1.30 0.52
C GLN A 112 -14.43 -2.21 1.45
N SER A 113 -14.63 -3.45 1.08
CA SER A 113 -15.38 -4.44 1.87
C SER A 113 -14.51 -5.24 2.85
N THR A 114 -13.20 -5.12 2.77
CA THR A 114 -12.28 -5.83 3.67
C THR A 114 -12.44 -5.31 5.09
N LYS A 115 -12.73 -6.22 6.03
CA LYS A 115 -12.78 -5.90 7.46
C LYS A 115 -11.38 -5.57 7.96
N ILE A 116 -11.23 -4.40 8.57
CA ILE A 116 -10.00 -3.96 9.23
C ILE A 116 -10.24 -4.06 10.73
N VAL A 117 -9.57 -5.00 11.37
CA VAL A 117 -9.79 -5.36 12.77
C VAL A 117 -8.65 -4.81 13.62
N ASN A 118 -8.96 -3.96 14.58
CA ASN A 118 -8.00 -3.60 15.62
C ASN A 118 -7.92 -4.74 16.64
N ARG A 119 -6.77 -5.42 16.70
CA ARG A 119 -6.60 -6.59 17.58
C ARG A 119 -6.75 -6.27 19.07
N SER A 120 -6.38 -5.06 19.47
CA SER A 120 -6.40 -4.66 20.88
C SER A 120 -7.80 -4.30 21.38
N THR A 121 -8.62 -3.66 20.52
CA THR A 121 -9.96 -3.18 20.88
C THR A 121 -11.07 -4.08 20.37
N GLY A 122 -10.80 -4.90 19.34
CA GLY A 122 -11.82 -5.67 18.63
C GLY A 122 -12.68 -4.83 17.68
N GLU A 123 -12.38 -3.54 17.53
CA GLU A 123 -13.08 -2.64 16.60
C GLU A 123 -12.87 -3.07 15.16
N ILE A 124 -13.94 -2.99 14.37
CA ILE A 124 -13.93 -3.31 12.94
C ILE A 124 -14.27 -2.06 12.15
N THR A 125 -13.38 -1.66 11.27
CA THR A 125 -13.54 -0.54 10.34
C THR A 125 -13.38 -0.99 8.90
N TYR A 126 -13.61 -0.08 7.95
CA TYR A 126 -13.55 -0.34 6.51
C TYR A 126 -12.95 0.84 5.76
N GLY A 127 -12.35 0.57 4.60
CA GLY A 127 -11.93 1.58 3.63
C GLY A 127 -10.75 2.45 4.04
N LYS A 128 -10.30 2.40 5.30
CA LYS A 128 -9.15 3.19 5.77
C LYS A 128 -8.33 2.45 6.81
N ILE A 129 -7.03 2.35 6.57
CA ILE A 129 -6.01 1.96 7.55
C ILE A 129 -5.58 3.24 8.30
N PRO A 130 -5.70 3.30 9.62
CA PRO A 130 -5.22 4.44 10.40
C PRO A 130 -3.70 4.63 10.26
N PRO A 131 -3.18 5.87 10.38
CA PRO A 131 -1.75 6.13 10.33
C PRO A 131 -0.96 5.29 11.34
N TYR A 132 0.30 5.02 10.99
CA TYR A 132 1.28 4.30 11.84
C TYR A 132 0.82 2.93 12.31
N SER A 133 -0.01 2.26 11.52
CA SER A 133 -0.51 0.92 11.80
C SER A 133 0.41 -0.16 11.25
N VAL A 134 0.64 -1.21 12.03
CA VAL A 134 1.25 -2.45 11.55
C VAL A 134 0.13 -3.45 11.30
N VAL A 135 -0.02 -3.85 10.03
CA VAL A 135 -1.17 -4.62 9.55
C VAL A 135 -0.70 -5.94 8.97
N VAL A 136 -1.36 -7.02 9.35
CA VAL A 136 -1.08 -8.37 8.86
C VAL A 136 -2.37 -9.04 8.36
N PRO A 137 -2.29 -10.03 7.46
CA PRO A 137 -3.45 -10.81 7.06
C PRO A 137 -3.97 -11.63 8.23
N GLY A 138 -5.27 -11.77 8.28
CA GLY A 138 -5.97 -12.59 9.25
C GLY A 138 -7.25 -13.18 8.70
N SER A 139 -7.99 -13.87 9.54
CA SER A 139 -9.31 -14.39 9.20
C SER A 139 -10.28 -14.21 10.37
N LEU A 140 -11.55 -14.00 10.03
CA LEU A 140 -12.64 -13.88 11.00
C LEU A 140 -13.64 -15.00 10.81
N PRO A 141 -13.94 -15.78 11.85
CA PRO A 141 -15.02 -16.77 11.81
C PRO A 141 -16.38 -16.08 11.74
N ASP A 142 -17.34 -16.74 11.14
CA ASP A 142 -18.73 -16.30 11.19
C ASP A 142 -19.31 -16.53 12.59
N LYS A 143 -19.72 -15.45 13.26
CA LYS A 143 -20.30 -15.54 14.61
C LYS A 143 -21.66 -16.24 14.65
N LYS A 144 -22.42 -16.20 13.55
CA LYS A 144 -23.76 -16.81 13.43
C LYS A 144 -23.70 -18.27 12.98
N ASN A 145 -22.70 -18.62 12.21
CA ASN A 145 -22.48 -19.98 11.73
C ASN A 145 -21.02 -20.38 11.91
N PRO A 146 -20.63 -20.91 13.07
CA PRO A 146 -19.25 -21.31 13.36
C PRO A 146 -18.67 -22.40 12.44
N SER A 147 -19.55 -23.11 11.73
CA SER A 147 -19.15 -24.14 10.74
C SER A 147 -18.89 -23.54 9.34
N ALA A 148 -19.23 -22.27 9.11
CA ALA A 148 -18.93 -21.61 7.84
C ALA A 148 -17.41 -21.33 7.74
N PRO A 149 -16.86 -21.27 6.50
CA PRO A 149 -15.48 -20.86 6.30
C PRO A 149 -15.22 -19.47 6.85
N SER A 150 -14.10 -19.25 7.51
CA SER A 150 -13.65 -17.93 7.93
C SER A 150 -13.35 -17.05 6.72
N LEU A 151 -13.68 -15.76 6.80
CA LEU A 151 -13.37 -14.78 5.76
C LEU A 151 -12.07 -14.05 6.09
N SER A 152 -11.31 -13.69 5.06
CA SER A 152 -10.09 -12.90 5.21
C SER A 152 -10.39 -11.52 5.80
N CYS A 153 -9.46 -10.99 6.56
CA CYS A 153 -9.49 -9.64 7.10
C CYS A 153 -8.09 -9.06 7.21
N ALA A 154 -7.98 -7.75 7.34
CA ALA A 154 -6.77 -7.05 7.74
C ALA A 154 -6.76 -6.90 9.26
N VAL A 155 -5.66 -7.23 9.92
CA VAL A 155 -5.55 -7.14 11.38
C VAL A 155 -4.48 -6.12 11.76
N ILE A 156 -4.89 -5.04 12.41
CA ILE A 156 -3.97 -4.08 13.02
C ILE A 156 -3.47 -4.72 14.33
N ILE A 157 -2.20 -5.15 14.32
CA ILE A 157 -1.57 -5.78 15.47
C ILE A 157 -0.90 -4.79 16.39
N LYS A 158 -0.55 -3.61 15.88
CA LYS A 158 0.10 -2.53 16.61
C LYS A 158 -0.21 -1.22 15.89
N GLN A 159 -0.40 -0.17 16.65
CA GLN A 159 -0.40 1.21 16.18
C GLN A 159 0.58 1.98 17.03
N VAL A 160 1.48 2.71 16.41
CA VAL A 160 2.53 3.48 17.09
C VAL A 160 2.29 4.96 16.84
N ASP A 161 2.86 5.81 17.67
CA ASP A 161 2.92 7.24 17.39
C ASP A 161 4.07 7.58 16.43
N ALA A 162 4.05 8.77 15.85
CA ALA A 162 5.05 9.23 14.90
C ALA A 162 6.49 9.24 15.49
N VAL A 163 6.63 9.40 16.79
CA VAL A 163 7.92 9.40 17.50
C VAL A 163 8.49 7.99 17.62
N SER A 164 7.63 7.03 17.95
CA SER A 164 8.01 5.62 18.07
C SER A 164 8.31 4.97 16.72
N TYR A 165 7.80 5.52 15.62
CA TYR A 165 8.00 5.00 14.25
C TYR A 165 9.47 5.02 13.83
N THR A 166 10.26 6.00 14.26
CA THR A 166 11.69 6.09 13.91
C THR A 166 12.52 4.90 14.39
N HIS A 167 12.00 4.11 15.32
CA HIS A 167 12.64 2.89 15.84
C HIS A 167 12.12 1.59 15.19
N LEU A 168 11.12 1.69 14.31
CA LEU A 168 10.53 0.54 13.61
C LEU A 168 11.11 0.30 12.21
N THR A 169 12.10 1.07 11.79
CA THR A 169 12.86 0.72 10.59
C THR A 169 13.45 -0.66 10.82
N LEU A 170 12.94 -1.64 10.07
CA LEU A 170 13.55 -2.96 9.99
C LEU A 170 15.07 -2.76 9.80
N PRO A 171 15.93 -3.39 10.60
CA PRO A 171 17.36 -3.29 10.40
C PRO A 171 17.68 -3.89 9.03
N THR A 172 17.81 -3.06 8.01
CA THR A 172 18.31 -3.43 6.68
C THR A 172 19.85 -3.45 6.65
N SER A 173 20.51 -3.43 7.81
CA SER A 173 21.93 -3.66 7.92
C SER A 173 22.23 -5.13 8.23
N VAL A 174 22.05 -5.98 7.24
CA VAL A 174 22.90 -7.17 7.19
C VAL A 174 24.19 -6.72 6.51
N THR A 175 25.18 -6.41 7.30
CA THR A 175 26.55 -6.30 6.81
C THR A 175 26.95 -7.71 6.35
N VAL A 176 27.19 -7.86 5.04
CA VAL A 176 27.87 -9.01 4.46
C VAL A 176 29.36 -8.83 4.65
#